data_044ca44f88896abf9ff2e5bd2d500879
#
_entry.id   044ca44f88896abf9ff2e5bd2d500879
#
_cell.length_a   1.000
_cell.length_b   1.000
_cell.length_c   1.000
_cell.angle_alpha   90.00
_cell.angle_beta   90.00
_cell.angle_gamma   90.00
#
_symmetry.space_group_name_H-M   'P 1'
#
loop_
_entity.id
_entity.type
_entity.pdbx_description
1 polymer ?
#
loop_
_entity_poly.entity_id
_entity_poly.type
_entity_poly.pdbx_seq_one_letter_code
_entity_poly.pdbx_strand_id
1 'polypeptide(L)'
;MRGIIIVYLFLILCNLFHEFPSRLGNLHSIPVSEEWYLIVVNRWNEIPEDHRVELTELSNGQKVDSRIYPYLQEMFDAARKDGIYPVVREGYRTYEEQQKILDDKIKAYINEGYSQSRAERTAKEWVALPGTSEHQLGIAVDINADKSKSSNDEVYTWLAANAHNYSFILRYPQGKQEITGTSYEPWHYRYVGVDAAREIYERGICLEEYFEQ
;
A
#
# COMPACT_ATOMS: atom_id res chain seq x y z
N MET A 1 -9.23 44.18 68.25
CA MET A 1 -8.99 44.43 66.83
C MET A 1 -9.37 43.14 66.09
N ARG A 2 -10.23 43.26 65.14
CA ARG A 2 -11.15 42.18 64.59
C ARG A 2 -10.40 41.28 63.62
N GLY A 3 -10.37 39.94 63.91
CA GLY A 3 -9.95 38.91 62.95
C GLY A 3 -11.12 38.45 62.11
N ILE A 4 -10.89 38.36 60.82
CA ILE A 4 -11.89 37.87 59.82
C ILE A 4 -11.62 36.39 59.57
N ILE A 5 -12.66 35.57 59.85
CA ILE A 5 -12.68 34.14 59.58
C ILE A 5 -13.21 33.96 58.16
N ILE A 6 -12.40 33.32 57.28
CA ILE A 6 -12.80 32.95 55.94
C ILE A 6 -13.30 31.50 55.99
N VAL A 7 -14.59 31.32 55.74
CA VAL A 7 -15.25 30.01 55.62
C VAL A 7 -15.13 29.54 54.16
N TYR A 8 -14.45 28.39 53.94
CA TYR A 8 -14.46 27.69 52.62
C TYR A 8 -15.72 26.84 52.52
N LEU A 9 -16.55 27.18 51.53
CA LEU A 9 -17.75 26.41 51.19
C LEU A 9 -17.36 25.41 50.11
N PHE A 10 -17.34 24.11 50.41
CA PHE A 10 -17.21 23.02 49.45
C PHE A 10 -18.54 22.77 48.79
N LEU A 11 -18.65 23.08 47.51
CA LEU A 11 -19.76 22.71 46.66
C LEU A 11 -19.51 21.29 46.08
N ILE A 12 -20.26 20.32 46.57
CA ILE A 12 -20.32 18.97 45.98
C ILE A 12 -21.27 19.02 44.80
N LEU A 13 -20.72 18.91 43.56
CA LEU A 13 -21.52 18.68 42.37
C LEU A 13 -21.71 17.15 42.20
N CYS A 14 -22.94 16.69 42.45
CA CYS A 14 -23.40 15.38 42.06
C CYS A 14 -23.56 15.34 40.53
N ASN A 15 -22.70 14.60 39.83
CA ASN A 15 -22.90 14.21 38.45
C ASN A 15 -23.83 13.00 38.37
N LEU A 16 -25.05 13.23 37.96
CA LEU A 16 -26.00 12.18 37.55
C LEU A 16 -25.62 11.69 36.14
N PHE A 17 -24.92 10.57 36.08
CA PHE A 17 -24.75 9.84 34.83
C PHE A 17 -26.04 9.11 34.50
N HIS A 18 -26.72 9.54 33.42
CA HIS A 18 -27.77 8.78 32.77
C HIS A 18 -27.11 7.65 31.97
N GLU A 19 -27.31 6.41 32.42
CA GLU A 19 -26.97 5.22 31.63
C GLU A 19 -27.95 5.09 30.47
N PHE A 20 -27.43 5.21 29.23
CA PHE A 20 -28.12 4.77 28.03
C PHE A 20 -27.85 3.27 27.83
N PRO A 21 -28.87 2.42 27.66
CA PRO A 21 -28.63 1.02 27.34
C PRO A 21 -28.23 0.89 25.86
N SER A 22 -26.95 0.67 25.58
CA SER A 22 -26.46 0.28 24.26
C SER A 22 -26.73 -1.22 24.03
N ARG A 23 -27.88 -1.51 23.41
CA ARG A 23 -28.08 -2.78 22.72
C ARG A 23 -27.59 -2.61 21.28
N LEU A 24 -26.31 -2.89 21.04
CA LEU A 24 -25.79 -3.21 19.73
C LEU A 24 -25.15 -4.60 19.84
N GLY A 25 -25.70 -5.52 19.01
CA GLY A 25 -25.33 -6.92 19.00
C GLY A 25 -23.85 -7.12 18.69
N ASN A 26 -23.31 -8.22 19.21
CA ASN A 26 -21.98 -8.73 18.97
C ASN A 26 -21.74 -8.98 17.46
N LEU A 27 -21.27 -7.97 16.76
CA LEU A 27 -20.46 -8.17 15.59
C LEU A 27 -19.10 -8.61 16.12
N HIS A 28 -18.73 -9.87 15.87
CA HIS A 28 -17.38 -10.35 16.05
C HIS A 28 -16.47 -9.53 15.14
N SER A 29 -15.94 -8.42 15.65
CA SER A 29 -14.81 -7.76 15.04
C SER A 29 -13.62 -8.70 15.22
N ILE A 30 -13.21 -9.36 14.13
CA ILE A 30 -11.91 -9.98 14.03
C ILE A 30 -10.91 -8.87 14.42
N PRO A 31 -10.00 -9.09 15.40
CA PRO A 31 -8.97 -8.11 15.68
C PRO A 31 -8.10 -8.00 14.43
N VAL A 32 -8.32 -6.96 13.65
CA VAL A 32 -7.40 -6.54 12.60
C VAL A 32 -6.14 -6.15 13.36
N SER A 33 -5.01 -6.83 13.14
CA SER A 33 -3.73 -6.35 13.63
C SER A 33 -3.60 -4.88 13.21
N GLU A 34 -3.16 -4.01 14.10
CA GLU A 34 -3.03 -2.57 13.78
C GLU A 34 -2.16 -2.33 12.54
N GLU A 35 -1.36 -3.32 12.14
CA GLU A 35 -0.40 -3.28 11.04
C GLU A 35 -0.74 -4.28 9.91
N TRP A 36 -2.01 -4.49 9.61
CA TRP A 36 -2.48 -5.39 8.53
C TRP A 36 -1.82 -5.14 7.16
N TYR A 37 -1.25 -3.96 6.96
CA TYR A 37 -0.58 -3.54 5.74
C TYR A 37 0.93 -3.81 5.76
N LEU A 38 1.54 -4.08 6.91
CA LEU A 38 2.96 -4.39 7.04
C LEU A 38 3.22 -5.89 6.86
N ILE A 39 2.95 -6.40 5.67
CA ILE A 39 3.18 -7.78 5.28
C ILE A 39 4.26 -7.78 4.19
N VAL A 40 5.37 -8.49 4.37
CA VAL A 40 6.34 -8.71 3.30
C VAL A 40 5.84 -9.85 2.42
N VAL A 41 5.57 -9.54 1.16
CA VAL A 41 5.24 -10.51 0.12
C VAL A 41 6.25 -10.34 -1.01
N ASN A 42 6.94 -11.43 -1.34
CA ASN A 42 7.94 -11.48 -2.39
C ASN A 42 8.19 -12.94 -2.78
N ARG A 43 9.17 -13.23 -3.64
CA ARG A 43 9.47 -14.60 -4.10
C ARG A 43 9.79 -15.62 -3.00
N TRP A 44 10.07 -15.19 -1.78
CA TRP A 44 10.42 -16.02 -0.62
C TRP A 44 9.31 -16.03 0.44
N ASN A 45 8.37 -15.09 0.36
CA ASN A 45 7.29 -14.92 1.33
C ASN A 45 5.96 -14.86 0.60
N GLU A 46 5.15 -15.89 0.79
CA GLU A 46 3.81 -15.98 0.20
C GLU A 46 2.79 -15.14 0.98
N ILE A 47 1.70 -14.83 0.31
CA ILE A 47 0.55 -14.15 0.92
C ILE A 47 -0.03 -15.06 2.03
N PRO A 48 -0.30 -14.53 3.24
CA PRO A 48 -0.93 -15.31 4.30
C PRO A 48 -2.26 -15.91 3.86
N GLU A 49 -2.54 -17.18 4.22
CA GLU A 49 -3.76 -17.90 3.81
C GLU A 49 -5.05 -17.24 4.31
N ASP A 50 -4.98 -16.53 5.43
CA ASP A 50 -6.07 -15.78 6.03
C ASP A 50 -6.20 -14.35 5.52
N HIS A 51 -5.35 -13.90 4.59
CA HIS A 51 -5.46 -12.57 3.99
C HIS A 51 -6.83 -12.37 3.36
N ARG A 52 -7.46 -11.25 3.67
CA ARG A 52 -8.75 -10.84 3.12
C ARG A 52 -8.67 -9.41 2.65
N VAL A 53 -9.25 -9.16 1.50
CA VAL A 53 -9.31 -7.85 0.85
C VAL A 53 -10.76 -7.48 0.58
N GLU A 54 -11.12 -6.25 0.93
CA GLU A 54 -12.37 -5.63 0.50
C GLU A 54 -12.04 -4.58 -0.56
N LEU A 55 -12.60 -4.74 -1.76
CA LEU A 55 -12.19 -3.99 -2.93
C LEU A 55 -13.09 -2.80 -3.22
N THR A 56 -12.47 -1.65 -3.48
CA THR A 56 -13.09 -0.47 -4.10
C THR A 56 -12.67 -0.40 -5.56
N GLU A 57 -13.65 -0.25 -6.46
CA GLU A 57 -13.40 -0.03 -7.88
C GLU A 57 -13.15 1.45 -8.16
N LEU A 58 -12.07 1.73 -8.88
CA LEU A 58 -11.69 3.05 -9.36
C LEU A 58 -12.43 3.42 -10.65
N SER A 59 -12.48 4.69 -10.99
CA SER A 59 -13.20 5.21 -12.19
C SER A 59 -12.74 4.60 -13.51
N ASN A 60 -11.57 3.99 -13.57
CA ASN A 60 -11.01 3.35 -14.76
C ASN A 60 -11.13 1.80 -14.72
N GLY A 61 -11.92 1.26 -13.77
CA GLY A 61 -12.16 -0.17 -13.62
C GLY A 61 -11.10 -0.94 -12.83
N GLN A 62 -9.99 -0.30 -12.46
CA GLN A 62 -9.00 -0.92 -11.58
C GLN A 62 -9.55 -1.02 -10.16
N LYS A 63 -9.06 -1.96 -9.36
CA LYS A 63 -9.52 -2.19 -7.99
C LYS A 63 -8.37 -2.10 -7.02
N VAL A 64 -8.66 -1.61 -5.82
CA VAL A 64 -7.70 -1.55 -4.70
C VAL A 64 -8.41 -1.94 -3.40
N ASP A 65 -7.66 -2.30 -2.37
CA ASP A 65 -8.23 -2.45 -1.03
C ASP A 65 -8.90 -1.14 -0.59
N SER A 66 -10.13 -1.25 -0.11
CA SER A 66 -10.94 -0.10 0.28
C SER A 66 -10.28 0.78 1.33
N ARG A 67 -9.42 0.18 2.17
CA ARG A 67 -8.72 0.86 3.27
C ARG A 67 -7.61 1.80 2.77
N ILE A 68 -6.99 1.50 1.62
CA ILE A 68 -5.94 2.38 1.06
C ILE A 68 -6.50 3.46 0.13
N TYR A 69 -7.75 3.32 -0.32
CA TYR A 69 -8.36 4.24 -1.29
C TYR A 69 -8.30 5.73 -0.88
N PRO A 70 -8.60 6.12 0.38
CA PRO A 70 -8.51 7.53 0.79
C PRO A 70 -7.08 8.10 0.63
N TYR A 71 -6.06 7.36 1.02
CA TYR A 71 -4.66 7.80 0.92
C TYR A 71 -4.19 7.91 -0.52
N LEU A 72 -4.62 6.96 -1.37
CA LEU A 72 -4.36 7.01 -2.83
C LEU A 72 -5.03 8.24 -3.46
N GLN A 73 -6.24 8.56 -3.05
CA GLN A 73 -6.97 9.73 -3.52
C GLN A 73 -6.27 11.03 -3.11
N GLU A 74 -5.86 11.14 -1.83
CA GLU A 74 -5.12 12.31 -1.32
C GLU A 74 -3.80 12.51 -2.07
N MET A 75 -3.04 11.44 -2.32
CA MET A 75 -1.81 11.48 -3.10
C MET A 75 -2.06 11.99 -4.52
N PHE A 76 -3.09 11.50 -5.19
CA PHE A 76 -3.42 11.91 -6.55
C PHE A 76 -3.95 13.34 -6.61
N ASP A 77 -4.71 13.79 -5.61
CA ASP A 77 -5.18 15.16 -5.54
C ASP A 77 -4.04 16.16 -5.31
N ALA A 78 -3.03 15.78 -4.51
CA ALA A 78 -1.82 16.58 -4.32
C ALA A 78 -1.01 16.65 -5.63
N ALA A 79 -0.80 15.55 -6.32
CA ALA A 79 -0.12 15.53 -7.61
C ALA A 79 -0.82 16.44 -8.64
N ARG A 80 -2.14 16.39 -8.72
CA ARG A 80 -2.93 17.24 -9.62
C ARG A 80 -2.81 18.73 -9.30
N LYS A 81 -2.67 19.11 -8.03
CA LYS A 81 -2.41 20.51 -7.62
C LYS A 81 -1.06 21.01 -8.14
N ASP A 82 -0.10 20.10 -8.26
CA ASP A 82 1.24 20.38 -8.81
C ASP A 82 1.27 20.25 -10.35
N GLY A 83 0.12 20.02 -11.00
CA GLY A 83 0.02 19.87 -12.45
C GLY A 83 0.43 18.50 -12.98
N ILE A 84 0.58 17.50 -12.10
CA ILE A 84 0.92 16.12 -12.43
C ILE A 84 -0.33 15.26 -12.39
N TYR A 85 -0.53 14.40 -13.40
CA TYR A 85 -1.77 13.65 -13.55
C TYR A 85 -1.53 12.13 -13.52
N PRO A 86 -1.38 11.52 -12.34
CA PRO A 86 -1.23 10.09 -12.20
C PRO A 86 -2.55 9.35 -12.44
N VAL A 87 -2.42 8.12 -12.94
CA VAL A 87 -3.52 7.14 -13.07
C VAL A 87 -3.04 5.78 -12.60
N VAL A 88 -3.88 5.01 -11.92
CA VAL A 88 -3.59 3.62 -11.60
C VAL A 88 -3.67 2.82 -12.90
N ARG A 89 -2.56 2.23 -13.31
CA ARG A 89 -2.49 1.37 -14.48
C ARG A 89 -2.87 -0.05 -14.14
N GLU A 90 -2.46 -0.51 -12.95
CA GLU A 90 -2.75 -1.85 -12.43
C GLU A 90 -2.98 -1.76 -10.92
N GLY A 91 -4.02 -2.41 -10.42
CA GLY A 91 -4.36 -2.48 -9.00
C GLY A 91 -4.37 -3.92 -8.51
N TYR A 92 -5.45 -4.33 -7.84
CA TYR A 92 -5.65 -5.71 -7.39
C TYR A 92 -5.69 -6.70 -8.56
N ARG A 93 -5.06 -7.85 -8.35
CA ARG A 93 -5.10 -9.01 -9.24
C ARG A 93 -5.53 -10.26 -8.49
N THR A 94 -6.35 -11.09 -9.11
CA THR A 94 -6.61 -12.45 -8.62
C THR A 94 -5.40 -13.36 -8.85
N TYR A 95 -5.45 -14.55 -8.26
CA TYR A 95 -4.44 -15.58 -8.48
C TYR A 95 -4.36 -15.97 -9.96
N GLU A 96 -5.51 -16.14 -10.62
CA GLU A 96 -5.63 -16.54 -12.01
C GLU A 96 -5.12 -15.45 -12.97
N GLU A 97 -5.38 -14.18 -12.66
CA GLU A 97 -4.86 -13.06 -13.45
C GLU A 97 -3.33 -12.99 -13.34
N GLN A 98 -2.77 -13.19 -12.14
CA GLN A 98 -1.33 -13.22 -11.94
C GLN A 98 -0.68 -14.40 -12.69
N GLN A 99 -1.29 -15.60 -12.66
CA GLN A 99 -0.82 -16.75 -13.43
C GLN A 99 -0.83 -16.46 -14.92
N LYS A 100 -1.91 -15.87 -15.42
CA LYS A 100 -2.01 -15.51 -16.83
C LYS A 100 -0.91 -14.52 -17.26
N ILE A 101 -0.60 -13.52 -16.46
CA ILE A 101 0.47 -12.55 -16.75
C ILE A 101 1.82 -13.27 -16.85
N LEU A 102 2.10 -14.20 -15.92
CA LEU A 102 3.32 -15.00 -15.96
C LEU A 102 3.40 -15.87 -17.22
N ASP A 103 2.33 -16.57 -17.55
CA ASP A 103 2.26 -17.43 -18.74
C ASP A 103 2.44 -16.62 -20.05
N ASP A 104 1.77 -15.48 -20.15
CA ASP A 104 1.90 -14.57 -21.30
C ASP A 104 3.33 -14.03 -21.43
N LYS A 105 4.01 -13.73 -20.29
CA LYS A 105 5.41 -13.28 -20.29
C LYS A 105 6.37 -14.39 -20.73
N ILE A 106 6.18 -15.61 -20.25
CA ILE A 106 6.95 -16.80 -20.68
C ILE A 106 6.79 -16.99 -22.18
N LYS A 107 5.54 -16.98 -22.68
CA LYS A 107 5.24 -17.14 -24.09
C LYS A 107 5.88 -16.05 -24.95
N ALA A 108 5.91 -14.81 -24.48
CA ALA A 108 6.58 -13.72 -25.19
C ALA A 108 8.07 -14.02 -25.39
N TYR A 109 8.78 -14.45 -24.33
CA TYR A 109 10.19 -14.81 -24.44
C TYR A 109 10.44 -16.03 -25.33
N ILE A 110 9.54 -17.02 -25.33
CA ILE A 110 9.63 -18.16 -26.29
C ILE A 110 9.51 -17.66 -27.73
N ASN A 111 8.60 -16.73 -28.01
CA ASN A 111 8.44 -16.11 -29.32
C ASN A 111 9.67 -15.28 -29.75
N GLU A 112 10.43 -14.77 -28.78
CA GLU A 112 11.72 -14.10 -28.99
C GLU A 112 12.89 -15.10 -29.21
N GLY A 113 12.62 -16.42 -29.20
CA GLY A 113 13.62 -17.47 -29.44
C GLY A 113 14.31 -18.02 -28.19
N TYR A 114 13.83 -17.72 -27.00
CA TYR A 114 14.35 -18.34 -25.78
C TYR A 114 13.89 -19.79 -25.69
N SER A 115 14.74 -20.67 -25.11
CA SER A 115 14.28 -22.00 -24.71
C SER A 115 13.27 -21.88 -23.57
N GLN A 116 12.38 -22.88 -23.42
CA GLN A 116 11.37 -22.92 -22.37
C GLN A 116 11.96 -22.57 -20.98
N SER A 117 13.01 -23.27 -20.55
CA SER A 117 13.61 -23.07 -19.22
C SER A 117 14.26 -21.69 -19.05
N ARG A 118 14.79 -21.09 -20.13
CA ARG A 118 15.32 -19.73 -20.09
C ARG A 118 14.18 -18.70 -20.01
N ALA A 119 13.13 -18.90 -20.81
CA ALA A 119 11.95 -18.04 -20.78
C ALA A 119 11.31 -17.99 -19.39
N GLU A 120 11.12 -19.16 -18.75
CA GLU A 120 10.59 -19.26 -17.38
C GLU A 120 11.46 -18.54 -16.34
N ARG A 121 12.79 -18.71 -16.38
CA ARG A 121 13.68 -18.01 -15.47
C ARG A 121 13.61 -16.50 -15.66
N THR A 122 13.73 -16.07 -16.92
CA THR A 122 13.71 -14.63 -17.24
C THR A 122 12.36 -13.97 -16.92
N ALA A 123 11.25 -14.67 -17.17
CA ALA A 123 9.93 -14.16 -16.81
C ALA A 123 9.80 -13.89 -15.29
N LYS A 124 10.31 -14.80 -14.46
CA LYS A 124 10.29 -14.69 -12.99
C LYS A 124 11.17 -13.58 -12.40
N GLU A 125 12.03 -12.96 -13.21
CA GLU A 125 12.79 -11.76 -12.81
C GLU A 125 11.92 -10.48 -12.84
N TRP A 126 10.81 -10.53 -13.59
CA TRP A 126 9.91 -9.38 -13.82
C TRP A 126 8.49 -9.61 -13.32
N VAL A 127 8.06 -10.86 -13.23
CA VAL A 127 6.69 -11.22 -12.87
C VAL A 127 6.73 -12.16 -11.68
N ALA A 128 6.13 -11.74 -10.58
CA ALA A 128 5.98 -12.58 -9.40
C ALA A 128 5.15 -13.82 -9.68
N LEU A 129 5.43 -14.91 -8.97
CA LEU A 129 4.59 -16.09 -8.99
C LEU A 129 3.22 -15.80 -8.38
N PRO A 130 2.14 -16.47 -8.83
CA PRO A 130 0.87 -16.44 -8.11
C PRO A 130 1.06 -16.81 -6.63
N GLY A 131 0.44 -16.05 -5.73
CA GLY A 131 0.64 -16.18 -4.28
C GLY A 131 1.81 -15.38 -3.72
N THR A 132 2.66 -14.75 -4.58
CA THR A 132 3.80 -13.94 -4.16
C THR A 132 3.80 -12.53 -4.75
N SER A 133 2.67 -12.08 -5.31
CA SER A 133 2.51 -10.75 -5.88
C SER A 133 1.77 -9.82 -4.91
N GLU A 134 2.34 -8.64 -4.64
CA GLU A 134 1.71 -7.63 -3.79
C GLU A 134 0.39 -7.09 -4.36
N HIS A 135 0.18 -7.18 -5.69
CA HIS A 135 -1.12 -6.85 -6.30
C HIS A 135 -2.26 -7.72 -5.79
N GLN A 136 -1.98 -8.96 -5.38
CA GLN A 136 -2.97 -9.85 -4.78
C GLN A 136 -3.34 -9.47 -3.33
N LEU A 137 -2.55 -8.61 -2.68
CA LEU A 137 -2.91 -8.01 -1.40
C LEU A 137 -3.91 -6.84 -1.55
N GLY A 138 -4.03 -6.27 -2.75
CA GLY A 138 -4.85 -5.09 -3.00
C GLY A 138 -4.25 -3.77 -2.51
N ILE A 139 -3.03 -3.78 -1.95
CA ILE A 139 -2.38 -2.62 -1.34
C ILE A 139 -1.13 -2.14 -2.09
N ALA A 140 -0.92 -2.68 -3.29
CA ALA A 140 0.07 -2.19 -4.25
C ALA A 140 -0.61 -1.76 -5.55
N VAL A 141 -0.05 -0.74 -6.17
CA VAL A 141 -0.56 -0.14 -7.41
C VAL A 141 0.59 0.22 -8.36
N ASP A 142 0.39 -0.08 -9.64
CA ASP A 142 1.23 0.47 -10.69
C ASP A 142 0.63 1.80 -11.18
N ILE A 143 1.41 2.87 -11.09
CA ILE A 143 0.97 4.22 -11.38
C ILE A 143 1.73 4.75 -12.59
N ASN A 144 0.99 5.16 -13.62
CA ASN A 144 1.50 5.82 -14.80
C ASN A 144 0.83 7.19 -14.99
N ALA A 145 1.21 7.89 -16.04
CA ALA A 145 0.61 9.18 -16.39
C ALA A 145 -0.71 9.03 -17.17
N ASP A 146 -1.62 9.98 -16.97
CA ASP A 146 -2.57 10.40 -18.01
C ASP A 146 -1.77 11.07 -19.13
N LYS A 147 -1.45 10.32 -20.18
CA LYS A 147 -0.56 10.75 -21.27
C LYS A 147 -1.07 11.96 -22.07
N SER A 148 -2.33 12.36 -21.86
CA SER A 148 -2.86 13.60 -22.44
C SER A 148 -2.44 14.85 -21.66
N LYS A 149 -1.89 14.70 -20.44
CA LYS A 149 -1.61 15.79 -19.49
C LYS A 149 -0.21 15.74 -18.88
N SER A 150 0.38 14.57 -18.73
CA SER A 150 1.69 14.35 -18.14
C SER A 150 2.44 13.23 -18.84
N SER A 151 3.77 13.23 -18.71
CA SER A 151 4.62 12.09 -19.05
C SER A 151 4.77 11.12 -17.87
N ASN A 152 5.17 9.88 -18.15
CA ASN A 152 5.49 8.93 -17.08
C ASN A 152 6.66 9.44 -16.22
N ASP A 153 7.68 10.06 -16.82
CA ASP A 153 8.85 10.56 -16.09
C ASP A 153 8.48 11.66 -15.09
N GLU A 154 7.56 12.56 -15.44
CA GLU A 154 7.03 13.57 -14.51
C GLU A 154 6.30 12.91 -13.34
N VAL A 155 5.43 11.93 -13.62
CA VAL A 155 4.70 11.19 -12.58
C VAL A 155 5.66 10.42 -11.67
N TYR A 156 6.63 9.69 -12.23
CA TYR A 156 7.59 8.91 -11.44
C TYR A 156 8.48 9.80 -10.58
N THR A 157 8.92 10.95 -11.13
CA THR A 157 9.71 11.92 -10.36
C THR A 157 8.91 12.51 -9.21
N TRP A 158 7.65 12.88 -9.44
CA TRP A 158 6.78 13.42 -8.39
C TRP A 158 6.50 12.36 -7.32
N LEU A 159 6.14 11.14 -7.70
CA LEU A 159 5.85 10.04 -6.78
C LEU A 159 7.06 9.68 -5.93
N ALA A 160 8.25 9.56 -6.54
CA ALA A 160 9.48 9.26 -5.81
C ALA A 160 9.79 10.28 -4.70
N ALA A 161 9.45 11.56 -4.94
CA ALA A 161 9.66 12.63 -3.97
C ALA A 161 8.55 12.77 -2.92
N ASN A 162 7.32 12.32 -3.20
CA ASN A 162 6.15 12.72 -2.40
C ASN A 162 5.32 11.55 -1.84
N ALA A 163 5.38 10.35 -2.43
CA ALA A 163 4.46 9.25 -2.08
C ALA A 163 4.51 8.85 -0.60
N HIS A 164 5.68 8.96 0.04
CA HIS A 164 5.87 8.66 1.45
C HIS A 164 5.01 9.54 2.39
N ASN A 165 4.65 10.76 1.97
CA ASN A 165 3.75 11.64 2.72
C ASN A 165 2.30 11.15 2.72
N TYR A 166 1.98 10.20 1.85
CA TYR A 166 0.65 9.60 1.67
C TYR A 166 0.64 8.12 1.99
N SER A 167 1.59 7.65 2.79
CA SER A 167 1.69 6.26 3.26
C SER A 167 2.11 5.24 2.21
N PHE A 168 2.65 5.68 1.07
CA PHE A 168 3.14 4.81 0.01
C PHE A 168 4.65 4.88 -0.13
N ILE A 169 5.26 3.76 -0.50
CA ILE A 169 6.69 3.67 -0.82
C ILE A 169 6.91 3.25 -2.27
N LEU A 170 8.02 3.68 -2.85
CA LEU A 170 8.58 3.07 -4.04
C LEU A 170 9.09 1.68 -3.65
N ARG A 171 8.35 0.63 -4.03
CA ARG A 171 8.54 -0.72 -3.51
C ARG A 171 9.84 -1.39 -3.96
N TYR A 172 10.24 -1.15 -5.21
CA TYR A 172 11.41 -1.77 -5.84
C TYR A 172 12.41 -0.69 -6.29
N PRO A 173 13.14 -0.07 -5.32
CA PRO A 173 14.07 1.01 -5.63
C PRO A 173 15.32 0.48 -6.32
N GLN A 174 16.01 1.39 -7.03
CA GLN A 174 17.22 1.05 -7.77
C GLN A 174 18.33 0.53 -6.82
N GLY A 175 19.01 -0.54 -7.23
CA GLY A 175 20.12 -1.13 -6.47
C GLY A 175 19.69 -2.07 -5.33
N LYS A 176 18.39 -2.37 -5.18
CA LYS A 176 17.86 -3.26 -4.13
C LYS A 176 17.34 -4.61 -4.65
N GLN A 177 17.60 -4.95 -5.91
CA GLN A 177 17.07 -6.17 -6.55
C GLN A 177 17.47 -7.46 -5.82
N GLU A 178 18.67 -7.55 -5.28
CA GLU A 178 19.14 -8.72 -4.52
C GLU A 178 18.36 -8.93 -3.22
N ILE A 179 17.83 -7.85 -2.64
CA ILE A 179 17.05 -7.88 -1.39
C ILE A 179 15.55 -8.07 -1.68
N THR A 180 15.00 -7.30 -2.62
CA THR A 180 13.57 -7.33 -2.93
C THR A 180 13.17 -8.49 -3.83
N GLY A 181 14.15 -9.04 -4.58
CA GLY A 181 13.92 -10.07 -5.58
C GLY A 181 13.34 -9.57 -6.90
N THR A 182 13.09 -8.25 -7.04
CA THR A 182 12.47 -7.64 -8.21
C THR A 182 13.35 -6.50 -8.74
N SER A 183 13.39 -6.35 -10.06
CA SER A 183 14.11 -5.25 -10.72
C SER A 183 13.50 -3.90 -10.36
N TYR A 184 14.24 -2.80 -10.63
CA TYR A 184 13.74 -1.44 -10.41
C TYR A 184 12.44 -1.18 -11.20
N GLU A 185 11.40 -0.76 -10.47
CA GLU A 185 10.08 -0.45 -11.05
C GLU A 185 9.59 0.93 -10.58
N PRO A 186 9.85 2.02 -11.33
CA PRO A 186 9.49 3.38 -10.93
C PRO A 186 7.97 3.63 -10.82
N TRP A 187 7.17 2.72 -11.33
CA TRP A 187 5.71 2.78 -11.32
C TRP A 187 5.06 2.07 -10.12
N HIS A 188 5.76 1.12 -9.47
CA HIS A 188 5.18 0.23 -8.46
C HIS A 188 5.26 0.83 -7.05
N TYR A 189 4.10 1.19 -6.51
CA TYR A 189 3.96 1.79 -5.18
C TYR A 189 3.16 0.90 -4.24
N ARG A 190 3.68 0.75 -3.02
CA ARG A 190 3.09 -0.07 -1.97
C ARG A 190 2.66 0.78 -0.79
N TYR A 191 1.41 0.58 -0.33
CA TYR A 191 0.92 1.16 0.92
C TYR A 191 1.53 0.44 2.12
N VAL A 192 2.10 1.19 3.07
CA VAL A 192 2.76 0.68 4.28
C VAL A 192 2.42 1.49 5.53
N GLY A 193 1.45 2.41 5.47
CA GLY A 193 1.12 3.33 6.57
C GLY A 193 2.10 4.50 6.69
N VAL A 194 1.72 5.48 7.52
CA VAL A 194 2.42 6.79 7.57
C VAL A 194 3.84 6.66 8.12
N ASP A 195 3.98 5.96 9.26
CA ASP A 195 5.26 5.93 9.98
C ASP A 195 6.31 5.10 9.22
N ALA A 196 5.93 3.91 8.76
CA ALA A 196 6.82 3.07 7.96
C ALA A 196 7.20 3.73 6.62
N ALA A 197 6.26 4.40 5.94
CA ALA A 197 6.55 5.09 4.68
C ALA A 197 7.58 6.20 4.85
N ARG A 198 7.46 6.99 5.91
CA ARG A 198 8.39 8.07 6.24
C ARG A 198 9.78 7.51 6.57
N GLU A 199 9.85 6.53 7.46
CA GLU A 199 11.11 5.94 7.89
C GLU A 199 11.86 5.28 6.73
N ILE A 200 11.16 4.49 5.91
CA ILE A 200 11.72 3.83 4.72
C ILE A 200 12.30 4.88 3.75
N TYR A 201 11.58 5.97 3.52
CA TYR A 201 12.02 7.06 2.66
C TYR A 201 13.24 7.80 3.22
N GLU A 202 13.19 8.23 4.48
CA GLU A 202 14.27 9.00 5.13
C GLU A 202 15.57 8.20 5.22
N ARG A 203 15.47 6.89 5.44
CA ARG A 203 16.65 6.00 5.55
C ARG A 203 17.14 5.49 4.19
N GLY A 204 16.36 5.63 3.11
CA GLY A 204 16.69 5.11 1.79
C GLY A 204 16.77 3.58 1.75
N ILE A 205 15.92 2.89 2.49
CA ILE A 205 15.83 1.44 2.61
C ILE A 205 14.64 0.88 1.84
N CYS A 206 14.59 -0.44 1.60
CA CYS A 206 13.41 -1.13 1.10
C CYS A 206 12.58 -1.75 2.24
N LEU A 207 11.41 -2.30 1.93
CA LEU A 207 10.49 -2.86 2.93
C LEU A 207 11.12 -4.03 3.69
N GLU A 208 11.91 -4.88 3.03
CA GLU A 208 12.62 -5.99 3.67
C GLU A 208 13.60 -5.50 4.74
N GLU A 209 14.40 -4.48 4.42
CA GLU A 209 15.37 -3.90 5.37
C GLU A 209 14.69 -3.21 6.57
N TYR A 210 13.45 -2.74 6.41
CA TYR A 210 12.66 -2.17 7.50
C TYR A 210 12.33 -3.22 8.57
N PHE A 211 12.15 -4.49 8.19
CA PHE A 211 11.87 -5.59 9.13
C PHE A 211 13.10 -6.28 9.70
N GLU A 212 14.28 -6.04 9.19
CA GLU A 212 15.54 -6.64 9.67
C GLU A 212 16.15 -5.92 10.89
N GLN A 213 15.38 -5.08 11.56
CA GLN A 213 15.85 -4.25 12.69
C GLN A 213 15.68 -4.90 14.05
#